data_a6e4e44bd25ae66a4537f9428652f55c
#
_entry.id   a6e4e44bd25ae66a4537f9428652f55c
#
_cell.length_a   1.000
_cell.length_b   1.000
_cell.length_c   1.000
_cell.angle_alpha   90.00
_cell.angle_beta   90.00
_cell.angle_gamma   90.00
#
_symmetry.space_group_name_H-M   'P 1'
#
loop_
_entity.id
_entity.type
_entity.pdbx_description
1 polymer ?
#
loop_
_entity_poly.entity_id
_entity_poly.type
_entity_poly.pdbx_seq_one_letter_code
_entity_poly.pdbx_strand_id
1 'polypeptide(L)'
;MKIFGSEITSYQAYLNRRQFIKSSTATLIGTTLSSNLYGAHERKDNQYNDQLSQNDTLNTYEEITTYNNFYEFGTGKSDPSNFSNKFKPRPWSISVEGLVTKPGMIDLEDLISNFTIEDRVYRLRCVEAWSMVIPWQGFPLKDLIKKVEPLSDAKYIEFETVYRPEEMPGQKRKIISFYVPWPYTEGLRLDEGLHPLTILSTGLYGHDLLNQNGAPLRLVVPWKYGFKSIKSIVAIRFLKEQPKTTWSLINPSEYAFYSNVNPNVDHPRWTQATERRIGEFYRRPTLMFN
;
A
#
# COMPACT_ATOMS: atom_id res chain seq x y z
N MET A 1 3.70 25.55 -6.84
CA MET A 1 4.63 25.82 -5.72
C MET A 1 5.85 24.91 -5.95
N LYS A 2 7.05 25.46 -6.13
CA LYS A 2 8.27 24.63 -6.25
C LYS A 2 8.71 24.27 -4.84
N ILE A 3 8.70 23.00 -4.50
CA ILE A 3 9.27 22.50 -3.24
C ILE A 3 10.79 22.50 -3.44
N PHE A 4 11.52 23.21 -2.58
CA PHE A 4 12.96 23.24 -2.63
C PHE A 4 13.55 21.95 -2.00
N GLY A 5 14.67 21.45 -2.49
CA GLY A 5 15.31 20.22 -1.99
C GLY A 5 15.61 20.22 -0.48
N SER A 6 15.65 21.41 0.16
CA SER A 6 15.76 21.59 1.62
C SER A 6 14.47 21.22 2.39
N GLU A 7 13.32 21.09 1.71
CA GLU A 7 12.02 20.75 2.33
C GLU A 7 11.73 19.25 2.27
N ILE A 8 12.58 18.48 1.61
CA ILE A 8 12.43 17.03 1.45
C ILE A 8 13.15 16.34 2.62
N THR A 9 12.41 15.59 3.41
CA THR A 9 12.97 14.84 4.54
C THR A 9 13.86 13.70 4.01
N SER A 10 15.18 13.83 4.14
CA SER A 10 16.11 12.74 3.83
C SER A 10 15.99 11.61 4.84
N TYR A 11 16.44 10.40 4.47
CA TYR A 11 16.45 9.24 5.37
C TYR A 11 17.19 9.52 6.69
N GLN A 12 18.34 10.25 6.65
CA GLN A 12 19.04 10.67 7.85
C GLN A 12 18.22 11.63 8.71
N ALA A 13 17.49 12.56 8.11
CA ALA A 13 16.59 13.45 8.85
C ALA A 13 15.40 12.70 9.44
N TYR A 14 14.88 11.66 8.76
CA TYR A 14 13.85 10.75 9.28
C TYR A 14 14.34 9.98 10.51
N LEU A 15 15.54 9.40 10.47
CA LEU A 15 16.14 8.70 11.61
C LEU A 15 16.44 9.66 12.78
N ASN A 16 16.97 10.86 12.50
CA ASN A 16 17.29 11.85 13.52
C ASN A 16 16.04 12.42 14.20
N ARG A 17 14.92 12.58 13.48
CA ARG A 17 13.63 12.97 14.05
C ARG A 17 13.13 11.96 15.08
N ARG A 18 13.34 10.69 14.82
CA ARG A 18 13.01 9.60 15.75
C ARG A 18 13.82 9.69 17.06
N GLN A 19 15.12 10.03 16.98
CA GLN A 19 15.97 10.26 18.16
C GLN A 19 15.57 11.53 18.90
N PHE A 20 15.21 12.60 18.18
CA PHE A 20 14.79 13.87 18.76
C PHE A 20 13.46 13.73 19.54
N ILE A 21 12.49 13.01 19.00
CA ILE A 21 11.22 12.75 19.71
C ILE A 21 11.45 11.92 20.97
N LYS A 22 12.39 10.96 20.97
CA LYS A 22 12.75 10.17 22.15
C LYS A 22 13.45 11.00 23.23
N SER A 23 14.18 12.05 22.86
CA SER A 23 14.89 12.94 23.81
C SER A 23 14.03 14.09 24.33
N SER A 24 12.96 14.48 23.63
CA SER A 24 12.09 15.60 24.02
C SER A 24 11.04 15.26 25.07
N THR A 25 10.89 14.00 25.43
CA THR A 25 9.91 13.54 26.46
C THR A 25 10.38 13.73 27.88
N ALA A 26 11.56 14.31 28.11
CA ALA A 26 12.16 14.44 29.46
C ALA A 26 12.00 15.83 30.13
N THR A 27 11.45 16.84 29.46
CA THR A 27 11.25 18.16 30.10
C THR A 27 10.12 18.93 29.42
N LEU A 28 8.92 18.91 30.01
CA LEU A 28 7.99 20.04 30.04
C LEU A 28 6.72 19.66 30.81
N ILE A 29 6.70 20.03 32.08
CA ILE A 29 5.47 20.18 32.88
C ILE A 29 4.85 21.53 32.51
N GLY A 30 3.61 21.51 32.10
CA GLY A 30 2.68 22.64 32.17
C GLY A 30 2.47 23.43 30.90
N THR A 31 1.43 23.10 30.16
CA THR A 31 0.31 23.96 29.75
C THR A 31 -0.69 23.14 28.95
N THR A 32 -1.94 23.16 29.41
CA THR A 32 -3.10 22.49 28.79
C THR A 32 -3.46 23.17 27.47
N LEU A 33 -3.28 22.47 26.37
CA LEU A 33 -3.97 22.70 25.12
C LEU A 33 -4.43 21.35 24.59
N SER A 34 -5.74 21.19 24.51
CA SER A 34 -6.42 20.00 23.98
C SER A 34 -6.10 19.85 22.49
N SER A 35 -5.03 19.10 22.20
CA SER A 35 -4.77 18.54 20.88
C SER A 35 -5.14 17.06 20.93
N ASN A 36 -5.95 16.61 20.00
CA ASN A 36 -6.37 15.22 19.83
C ASN A 36 -5.18 14.27 19.95
N LEU A 37 -5.11 13.58 21.08
CA LEU A 37 -4.20 12.48 21.32
C LEU A 37 -4.66 11.28 20.47
N TYR A 38 -4.20 11.22 19.21
CA TYR A 38 -4.10 9.94 18.55
C TYR A 38 -3.10 9.12 19.35
N GLY A 39 -3.54 8.03 19.93
CA GLY A 39 -2.72 7.16 20.75
C GLY A 39 -1.39 6.85 20.07
N ALA A 40 -0.30 7.13 20.77
CA ALA A 40 1.03 6.75 20.31
C ALA A 40 1.11 5.23 20.32
N HIS A 41 0.85 4.59 19.16
CA HIS A 41 1.03 3.16 19.01
C HIS A 41 2.52 2.83 19.14
N GLU A 42 2.83 1.85 19.94
CA GLU A 42 4.19 1.34 20.10
C GLU A 42 4.67 0.79 18.75
N ARG A 43 5.66 1.48 18.15
CA ARG A 43 6.26 1.08 16.86
C ARG A 43 7.44 0.17 17.14
N LYS A 44 7.39 -1.05 16.66
CA LYS A 44 8.51 -1.99 16.72
C LYS A 44 9.40 -1.86 15.50
N ASP A 45 10.70 -1.77 15.71
CA ASP A 45 11.68 -1.90 14.64
C ASP A 45 11.66 -3.33 14.13
N ASN A 46 11.66 -3.47 12.79
CA ASN A 46 11.50 -4.76 12.17
C ASN A 46 12.86 -5.35 11.78
N GLN A 47 13.10 -6.58 12.19
CA GLN A 47 14.29 -7.37 11.83
C GLN A 47 14.45 -7.61 10.31
N TYR A 48 13.42 -7.32 9.49
CA TYR A 48 13.47 -7.47 8.03
C TYR A 48 14.01 -6.22 7.31
N ASN A 49 14.28 -5.11 8.03
CA ASN A 49 14.88 -3.90 7.45
C ASN A 49 16.33 -4.15 6.98
N ASP A 50 17.00 -5.16 7.54
CA ASP A 50 18.37 -5.52 7.18
C ASP A 50 18.48 -6.25 5.82
N GLN A 51 17.35 -6.59 5.20
CA GLN A 51 17.31 -7.30 3.90
C GLN A 51 17.40 -6.39 2.68
N LEU A 52 17.44 -5.08 2.87
CA LEU A 52 17.77 -4.18 1.76
C LEU A 52 19.21 -4.42 1.34
N SER A 53 19.42 -4.65 0.03
CA SER A 53 20.79 -4.70 -0.46
C SER A 53 21.47 -3.37 -0.11
N GLN A 54 22.79 -3.41 0.18
CA GLN A 54 23.59 -2.23 0.53
C GLN A 54 23.53 -1.11 -0.53
N ASN A 55 23.02 -1.40 -1.72
CA ASN A 55 22.91 -0.50 -2.86
C ASN A 55 21.51 0.09 -3.06
N ASP A 56 20.53 -0.18 -2.18
CA ASP A 56 19.19 0.43 -2.29
C ASP A 56 19.12 1.74 -1.47
N THR A 57 18.68 2.78 -2.15
CA THR A 57 18.38 4.08 -1.54
C THR A 57 16.87 4.27 -1.51
N LEU A 58 16.35 4.82 -0.40
CA LEU A 58 14.95 5.19 -0.32
C LEU A 58 14.60 6.25 -1.35
N ASN A 59 13.49 6.08 -2.04
CA ASN A 59 12.94 7.15 -2.85
C ASN A 59 12.49 8.31 -1.97
N THR A 60 12.59 9.52 -2.49
CA THR A 60 12.18 10.73 -1.78
C THR A 60 10.67 10.74 -1.53
N TYR A 61 10.23 11.47 -0.52
CA TYR A 61 8.81 11.66 -0.24
C TYR A 61 8.07 12.23 -1.45
N GLU A 62 8.69 13.20 -2.17
CA GLU A 62 8.12 13.80 -3.37
C GLU A 62 7.90 12.76 -4.48
N GLU A 63 8.92 11.93 -4.79
CA GLU A 63 8.79 10.88 -5.80
C GLU A 63 7.66 9.90 -5.47
N ILE A 64 7.56 9.46 -4.21
CA ILE A 64 6.55 8.50 -3.77
C ILE A 64 5.14 9.11 -3.82
N THR A 65 5.00 10.41 -3.56
CA THR A 65 3.69 11.06 -3.46
C THR A 65 3.21 11.71 -4.75
N THR A 66 4.08 11.86 -5.75
CA THR A 66 3.72 12.52 -7.03
C THR A 66 3.74 11.59 -8.25
N TYR A 67 4.35 10.40 -8.13
CA TYR A 67 4.42 9.41 -9.20
C TYR A 67 3.69 8.14 -8.80
N ASN A 68 2.41 8.03 -9.16
CA ASN A 68 1.52 6.98 -8.70
C ASN A 68 0.72 6.35 -9.85
N ASN A 69 0.35 5.07 -9.67
CA ASN A 69 -0.72 4.42 -10.43
C ASN A 69 -1.92 4.24 -9.50
N PHE A 70 -2.96 5.02 -9.71
CA PHE A 70 -4.22 4.90 -8.98
C PHE A 70 -5.34 5.34 -9.92
N TYR A 71 -5.85 4.40 -10.71
CA TYR A 71 -6.75 4.64 -11.84
C TYR A 71 -8.07 5.26 -11.44
N GLU A 72 -8.47 5.12 -10.20
CA GLU A 72 -9.63 5.77 -9.59
C GLU A 72 -9.54 7.30 -9.66
N PHE A 73 -8.31 7.85 -9.72
CA PHE A 73 -8.10 9.29 -9.92
C PHE A 73 -7.71 9.64 -11.35
N GLY A 74 -7.19 8.70 -12.12
CA GLY A 74 -6.81 8.90 -13.52
C GLY A 74 -5.69 7.97 -13.96
N THR A 75 -5.31 8.05 -15.24
CA THR A 75 -4.35 7.12 -15.88
C THR A 75 -2.91 7.66 -15.93
N GLY A 76 -2.74 8.98 -15.77
CA GLY A 76 -1.43 9.63 -15.70
C GLY A 76 -0.77 9.43 -14.33
N LYS A 77 0.56 9.46 -14.29
CA LYS A 77 1.32 9.22 -13.05
C LYS A 77 1.14 10.33 -12.01
N SER A 78 0.87 11.54 -12.44
CA SER A 78 0.56 12.69 -11.58
C SER A 78 -0.94 12.89 -11.30
N ASP A 79 -1.83 12.17 -12.01
CA ASP A 79 -3.27 12.33 -11.84
C ASP A 79 -3.70 12.06 -10.38
N PRO A 80 -3.22 11.00 -9.70
CA PRO A 80 -3.61 10.78 -8.31
C PRO A 80 -3.25 11.93 -7.37
N SER A 81 -2.07 12.52 -7.50
CA SER A 81 -1.68 13.68 -6.67
C SER A 81 -2.46 14.94 -7.04
N ASN A 82 -2.84 15.12 -8.30
CA ASN A 82 -3.56 16.29 -8.77
C ASN A 82 -5.07 16.25 -8.45
N PHE A 83 -5.69 15.07 -8.46
CA PHE A 83 -7.15 14.92 -8.42
C PHE A 83 -7.69 14.26 -7.15
N SER A 84 -6.82 13.84 -6.21
CA SER A 84 -7.27 13.18 -4.98
C SER A 84 -7.68 14.12 -3.84
N ASN A 85 -7.59 15.43 -4.02
CA ASN A 85 -7.84 16.43 -2.98
C ASN A 85 -9.28 16.44 -2.43
N LYS A 86 -10.25 15.94 -3.21
CA LYS A 86 -11.66 15.83 -2.80
C LYS A 86 -11.95 14.55 -2.02
N PHE A 87 -11.08 13.58 -2.10
CA PHE A 87 -11.27 12.29 -1.43
C PHE A 87 -11.14 12.43 0.08
N LYS A 88 -12.14 11.92 0.80
CA LYS A 88 -12.21 11.95 2.27
C LYS A 88 -11.93 10.56 2.83
N PRO A 89 -10.71 10.31 3.32
CA PRO A 89 -10.32 8.99 3.84
C PRO A 89 -10.82 8.71 5.27
N ARG A 90 -11.49 9.68 5.91
CA ARG A 90 -12.04 9.52 7.27
C ARG A 90 -13.42 10.19 7.38
N PRO A 91 -14.38 9.64 8.20
CA PRO A 91 -14.29 8.35 8.90
C PRO A 91 -14.24 7.16 7.94
N TRP A 92 -13.70 6.00 8.38
CA TRP A 92 -13.53 4.82 7.54
C TRP A 92 -13.78 3.53 8.29
N SER A 93 -14.49 2.62 7.65
CA SER A 93 -14.77 1.27 8.16
C SER A 93 -14.48 0.24 7.08
N ILE A 94 -14.12 -0.96 7.48
CA ILE A 94 -13.82 -2.08 6.61
C ILE A 94 -14.81 -3.20 6.92
N SER A 95 -15.48 -3.73 5.89
CA SER A 95 -16.29 -4.95 6.01
C SER A 95 -15.39 -6.18 5.94
N VAL A 96 -15.56 -7.09 6.90
CA VAL A 96 -14.96 -8.44 6.86
C VAL A 96 -16.07 -9.45 6.65
N GLU A 97 -15.96 -10.24 5.59
CA GLU A 97 -17.06 -11.09 5.07
C GLU A 97 -16.57 -12.48 4.67
N GLY A 98 -17.54 -13.35 4.33
CA GLY A 98 -17.30 -14.67 3.76
C GLY A 98 -16.96 -15.73 4.81
N LEU A 99 -16.01 -16.61 4.50
CA LEU A 99 -15.67 -17.80 5.28
C LEU A 99 -14.82 -17.46 6.51
N VAL A 100 -15.38 -16.74 7.46
CA VAL A 100 -14.76 -16.38 8.76
C VAL A 100 -15.72 -16.62 9.90
N THR A 101 -15.19 -16.87 11.10
CA THR A 101 -15.98 -17.03 12.33
C THR A 101 -16.48 -15.70 12.86
N LYS A 102 -15.76 -14.62 12.60
CA LYS A 102 -16.03 -13.27 13.11
C LYS A 102 -16.18 -12.25 11.98
N PRO A 103 -17.27 -12.33 11.18
CA PRO A 103 -17.58 -11.31 10.19
C PRO A 103 -18.07 -10.02 10.85
N GLY A 104 -18.01 -8.90 10.13
CA GLY A 104 -18.58 -7.64 10.57
C GLY A 104 -17.86 -6.42 10.05
N MET A 105 -18.36 -5.25 10.45
CA MET A 105 -17.72 -3.96 10.20
C MET A 105 -16.68 -3.67 11.29
N ILE A 106 -15.53 -3.19 10.89
CA ILE A 106 -14.45 -2.77 11.80
C ILE A 106 -14.09 -1.34 11.44
N ASP A 107 -14.21 -0.44 12.41
CA ASP A 107 -13.76 0.93 12.23
C ASP A 107 -12.23 0.97 12.15
N LEU A 108 -11.71 1.85 11.31
CA LEU A 108 -10.27 1.96 11.05
C LEU A 108 -9.49 2.26 12.34
N GLU A 109 -10.04 3.13 13.20
CA GLU A 109 -9.39 3.51 14.46
C GLU A 109 -9.31 2.31 15.42
N ASP A 110 -10.37 1.51 15.48
CA ASP A 110 -10.38 0.28 16.25
C ASP A 110 -9.41 -0.75 15.66
N LEU A 111 -9.31 -0.80 14.32
CA LEU A 111 -8.35 -1.68 13.65
C LEU A 111 -6.91 -1.30 14.00
N ILE A 112 -6.56 -0.01 13.86
CA ILE A 112 -5.22 0.51 14.14
C ILE A 112 -4.86 0.34 15.61
N SER A 113 -5.81 0.58 16.54
CA SER A 113 -5.58 0.47 17.98
C SER A 113 -5.30 -0.97 18.46
N ASN A 114 -5.77 -1.97 17.71
CA ASN A 114 -5.63 -3.38 18.07
C ASN A 114 -4.32 -4.04 17.59
N PHE A 115 -3.55 -3.37 16.73
CA PHE A 115 -2.35 -3.96 16.13
C PHE A 115 -1.11 -3.08 16.34
N THR A 116 0.03 -3.70 16.44
CA THR A 116 1.30 -2.99 16.50
C THR A 116 1.68 -2.49 15.11
N ILE A 117 1.82 -1.18 14.96
CA ILE A 117 2.31 -0.58 13.72
C ILE A 117 3.83 -0.73 13.63
N GLU A 118 4.28 -1.31 12.52
CA GLU A 118 5.69 -1.55 12.22
C GLU A 118 6.16 -0.69 11.05
N ASP A 119 7.42 -0.26 11.10
CA ASP A 119 8.10 0.34 9.96
C ASP A 119 8.67 -0.76 9.07
N ARG A 120 8.34 -0.72 7.78
CA ARG A 120 8.77 -1.70 6.77
C ARG A 120 9.32 -0.99 5.53
N VAL A 121 10.57 -1.27 5.19
CA VAL A 121 11.16 -0.76 3.95
C VAL A 121 11.07 -1.82 2.88
N TYR A 122 10.30 -1.56 1.84
CA TYR A 122 10.10 -2.52 0.75
C TYR A 122 10.37 -1.91 -0.61
N ARG A 123 10.92 -2.73 -1.51
CA ARG A 123 10.87 -2.46 -2.94
C ARG A 123 9.43 -2.63 -3.43
N LEU A 124 8.96 -1.67 -4.21
CA LEU A 124 7.72 -1.78 -4.97
C LEU A 124 8.08 -1.84 -6.45
N ARG A 125 7.66 -2.88 -7.14
CA ARG A 125 7.91 -3.10 -8.58
C ARG A 125 6.58 -3.04 -9.33
N CYS A 126 6.44 -2.07 -10.21
CA CYS A 126 5.28 -1.99 -11.11
C CYS A 126 5.47 -2.93 -12.32
N VAL A 127 4.38 -3.52 -12.79
CA VAL A 127 4.37 -4.30 -14.03
C VAL A 127 4.85 -3.47 -15.24
N GLU A 128 4.70 -2.15 -15.21
CA GLU A 128 5.19 -1.21 -16.23
C GLU A 128 6.72 -0.99 -16.22
N ALA A 129 7.46 -1.84 -15.53
CA ALA A 129 8.92 -1.83 -15.46
C ALA A 129 9.54 -0.56 -14.84
N TRP A 130 8.92 -0.04 -13.79
CA TRP A 130 9.50 0.94 -12.90
C TRP A 130 9.41 0.46 -11.43
N SER A 131 10.24 1.00 -10.55
CA SER A 131 10.30 0.62 -9.15
C SER A 131 10.61 1.78 -8.22
N MET A 132 10.30 1.57 -6.94
CA MET A 132 10.64 2.45 -5.81
C MET A 132 11.06 1.62 -4.61
N VAL A 133 11.78 2.25 -3.68
CA VAL A 133 12.02 1.74 -2.32
C VAL A 133 11.28 2.65 -1.35
N ILE A 134 10.31 2.10 -0.64
CA ILE A 134 9.32 2.88 0.12
C ILE A 134 9.33 2.43 1.59
N PRO A 135 9.48 3.38 2.55
CA PRO A 135 9.35 3.11 3.98
C PRO A 135 7.88 3.17 4.40
N TRP A 136 7.23 2.02 4.36
CA TRP A 136 5.83 1.85 4.77
C TRP A 136 5.69 1.77 6.29
N GLN A 137 4.50 2.15 6.76
CA GLN A 137 4.04 1.90 8.13
C GLN A 137 2.73 1.14 8.08
N GLY A 138 2.63 0.10 8.89
CA GLY A 138 1.45 -0.75 8.90
C GLY A 138 1.63 -1.94 9.82
N PHE A 139 0.72 -2.89 9.71
CA PHE A 139 0.72 -4.12 10.51
C PHE A 139 0.59 -5.34 9.61
N PRO A 140 1.10 -6.52 10.03
CA PRO A 140 0.98 -7.74 9.24
C PRO A 140 -0.48 -8.14 9.00
N LEU A 141 -0.86 -8.42 7.75
CA LEU A 141 -2.22 -8.89 7.41
C LEU A 141 -2.58 -10.17 8.17
N LYS A 142 -1.59 -11.02 8.46
CA LYS A 142 -1.80 -12.25 9.26
C LYS A 142 -2.45 -12.00 10.61
N ASP A 143 -2.25 -10.83 11.22
CA ASP A 143 -2.79 -10.53 12.55
C ASP A 143 -4.29 -10.22 12.47
N LEU A 144 -4.73 -9.53 11.40
CA LEU A 144 -6.16 -9.41 11.09
C LEU A 144 -6.78 -10.78 10.75
N ILE A 145 -6.10 -11.59 9.92
CA ILE A 145 -6.58 -12.93 9.56
C ILE A 145 -6.80 -13.79 10.81
N LYS A 146 -5.86 -13.80 11.75
CA LYS A 146 -5.99 -14.52 13.03
C LYS A 146 -7.17 -14.00 13.87
N LYS A 147 -7.39 -12.69 13.88
CA LYS A 147 -8.48 -12.06 14.65
C LYS A 147 -9.86 -12.45 14.14
N VAL A 148 -10.02 -12.58 12.82
CA VAL A 148 -11.32 -12.91 12.19
C VAL A 148 -11.57 -14.41 12.06
N GLU A 149 -10.56 -15.24 12.32
CA GLU A 149 -10.64 -16.71 12.39
C GLU A 149 -11.26 -17.32 11.11
N PRO A 150 -10.50 -17.43 10.01
CA PRO A 150 -11.00 -18.06 8.78
C PRO A 150 -11.44 -19.51 9.01
N LEU A 151 -12.53 -19.90 8.39
CA LEU A 151 -13.00 -21.29 8.35
C LEU A 151 -12.04 -22.16 7.51
N SER A 152 -12.03 -23.46 7.74
CA SER A 152 -11.11 -24.42 7.07
C SER A 152 -11.23 -24.41 5.55
N ASP A 153 -12.39 -24.03 5.02
CA ASP A 153 -12.68 -23.95 3.59
C ASP A 153 -12.17 -22.65 2.94
N ALA A 154 -11.76 -21.65 3.72
CA ALA A 154 -11.20 -20.42 3.18
C ALA A 154 -9.83 -20.71 2.55
N LYS A 155 -9.68 -20.41 1.26
CA LYS A 155 -8.46 -20.60 0.48
C LYS A 155 -7.90 -19.30 -0.09
N TYR A 156 -8.75 -18.30 -0.24
CA TYR A 156 -8.43 -17.02 -0.86
C TYR A 156 -8.97 -15.86 -0.04
N ILE A 157 -8.36 -14.70 -0.25
CA ILE A 157 -8.81 -13.41 0.31
C ILE A 157 -9.02 -12.48 -0.87
N GLU A 158 -10.21 -11.90 -0.96
CA GLU A 158 -10.53 -10.82 -1.90
C GLU A 158 -10.56 -9.50 -1.17
N PHE A 159 -10.07 -8.46 -1.83
CA PHE A 159 -10.10 -7.08 -1.35
C PHE A 159 -10.84 -6.21 -2.36
N GLU A 160 -11.54 -5.20 -1.86
CA GLU A 160 -12.29 -4.26 -2.68
C GLU A 160 -11.93 -2.82 -2.29
N THR A 161 -11.66 -1.99 -3.31
CA THR A 161 -11.49 -0.54 -3.17
C THR A 161 -12.83 0.16 -3.05
N VAL A 162 -12.88 1.27 -2.36
CA VAL A 162 -14.07 2.12 -2.25
C VAL A 162 -14.55 2.61 -3.63
N TYR A 163 -15.87 2.64 -3.82
CA TYR A 163 -16.49 3.21 -5.01
C TYR A 163 -17.15 4.55 -4.67
N ARG A 164 -16.48 5.66 -5.00
CA ARG A 164 -16.94 7.04 -4.76
C ARG A 164 -16.63 7.91 -5.98
N PRO A 165 -17.34 7.77 -7.10
CA PRO A 165 -17.02 8.46 -8.34
C PRO A 165 -17.04 9.99 -8.22
N GLU A 166 -17.76 10.58 -7.26
CA GLU A 166 -17.76 12.03 -7.02
C GLU A 166 -16.45 12.54 -6.39
N GLU A 167 -15.75 11.66 -5.66
CA GLU A 167 -14.46 11.97 -5.03
C GLU A 167 -13.29 11.42 -5.86
N MET A 168 -13.54 10.36 -6.66
CA MET A 168 -12.58 9.62 -7.48
C MET A 168 -12.95 9.71 -8.96
N PRO A 169 -12.54 10.76 -9.68
CA PRO A 169 -13.02 11.08 -11.02
C PRO A 169 -12.67 10.02 -12.08
N GLY A 170 -11.65 9.18 -11.85
CA GLY A 170 -11.32 8.06 -12.74
C GLY A 170 -12.40 6.99 -12.78
N GLN A 171 -13.16 6.82 -11.70
CA GLN A 171 -14.27 5.87 -11.63
C GLN A 171 -15.47 6.28 -12.50
N LYS A 172 -15.59 7.55 -12.90
CA LYS A 172 -16.61 8.05 -13.85
C LYS A 172 -16.21 7.81 -15.31
N ARG A 173 -14.92 7.71 -15.61
CA ARG A 173 -14.41 7.72 -16.97
C ARG A 173 -14.47 6.32 -17.59
N LYS A 174 -15.04 6.24 -18.78
CA LYS A 174 -14.73 5.15 -19.70
C LYS A 174 -13.35 5.45 -20.27
N ILE A 175 -12.36 4.62 -19.95
CA ILE A 175 -11.05 4.73 -20.57
C ILE A 175 -11.21 4.31 -22.02
N ILE A 176 -10.72 5.12 -22.96
CA ILE A 176 -10.99 4.97 -24.41
C ILE A 176 -10.59 3.57 -24.93
N SER A 177 -9.59 2.93 -24.32
CA SER A 177 -9.06 1.65 -24.76
C SER A 177 -9.58 0.42 -24.02
N PHE A 178 -10.19 0.60 -22.83
CA PHE A 178 -10.74 -0.52 -22.04
C PHE A 178 -11.74 -0.02 -20.99
N TYR A 179 -12.64 -0.91 -20.61
CA TYR A 179 -13.60 -0.67 -19.53
C TYR A 179 -13.06 -1.26 -18.23
N VAL A 180 -12.96 -0.44 -17.18
CA VAL A 180 -12.62 -0.92 -15.83
C VAL A 180 -13.92 -1.29 -15.11
N PRO A 181 -14.10 -2.53 -14.69
CA PRO A 181 -15.23 -2.93 -13.86
C PRO A 181 -15.00 -2.43 -12.43
N TRP A 182 -15.54 -1.25 -12.14
CA TRP A 182 -15.51 -0.69 -10.78
C TRP A 182 -16.54 -1.37 -9.88
N PRO A 183 -16.26 -1.52 -8.56
CA PRO A 183 -15.05 -1.14 -7.84
C PRO A 183 -13.84 -2.00 -8.21
N TYR A 184 -12.62 -1.48 -8.00
CA TYR A 184 -11.39 -2.25 -8.19
C TYR A 184 -11.32 -3.38 -7.16
N THR A 185 -11.01 -4.58 -7.63
CA THR A 185 -10.86 -5.78 -6.80
C THR A 185 -9.52 -6.46 -7.04
N GLU A 186 -8.96 -7.00 -5.98
CA GLU A 186 -7.75 -7.81 -5.98
C GLU A 186 -7.87 -9.00 -5.05
N GLY A 187 -7.00 -10.00 -5.25
CA GLY A 187 -7.02 -11.20 -4.43
C GLY A 187 -5.63 -11.75 -4.13
N LEU A 188 -5.56 -12.49 -3.02
CA LEU A 188 -4.42 -13.29 -2.59
C LEU A 188 -4.88 -14.70 -2.26
N ARG A 189 -3.96 -15.67 -2.32
CA ARG A 189 -4.16 -16.92 -1.59
C ARG A 189 -4.10 -16.65 -0.09
N LEU A 190 -4.75 -17.50 0.70
CA LEU A 190 -4.76 -17.33 2.16
C LEU A 190 -3.34 -17.41 2.76
N ASP A 191 -2.48 -18.31 2.26
CA ASP A 191 -1.09 -18.44 2.70
C ASP A 191 -0.22 -17.22 2.33
N GLU A 192 -0.50 -16.55 1.20
CA GLU A 192 0.12 -15.26 0.85
C GLU A 192 -0.32 -14.14 1.80
N GLY A 193 -1.59 -14.14 2.23
CA GLY A 193 -2.10 -13.23 3.26
C GLY A 193 -1.48 -13.48 4.64
N LEU A 194 -1.20 -14.74 4.97
CA LEU A 194 -0.56 -15.14 6.21
C LEU A 194 0.97 -14.90 6.23
N HIS A 195 1.55 -14.60 5.07
CA HIS A 195 2.98 -14.38 4.97
C HIS A 195 3.40 -13.15 5.78
N PRO A 196 4.48 -13.22 6.58
CA PRO A 196 4.88 -12.14 7.49
C PRO A 196 5.24 -10.82 6.80
N LEU A 197 5.56 -10.84 5.52
CA LEU A 197 5.87 -9.64 4.72
C LEU A 197 4.64 -8.98 4.10
N THR A 198 3.47 -9.64 4.10
CA THR A 198 2.22 -9.03 3.65
C THR A 198 1.68 -8.11 4.75
N ILE A 199 1.55 -6.83 4.46
CA ILE A 199 1.06 -5.85 5.43
C ILE A 199 -0.17 -5.10 4.92
N LEU A 200 -0.99 -4.66 5.87
CA LEU A 200 -1.94 -3.57 5.70
C LEU A 200 -1.25 -2.28 6.14
N SER A 201 -1.01 -1.39 5.19
CA SER A 201 -0.31 -0.14 5.45
C SER A 201 -1.29 1.00 5.70
N THR A 202 -0.99 1.81 6.71
CA THR A 202 -1.72 3.01 7.12
C THR A 202 -0.87 4.27 6.99
N GLY A 203 0.43 4.13 6.70
CA GLY A 203 1.34 5.25 6.62
C GLY A 203 2.59 4.99 5.78
N LEU A 204 3.33 6.06 5.54
CA LEU A 204 4.66 6.05 4.95
C LEU A 204 5.49 7.23 5.50
N TYR A 205 6.80 7.06 5.61
CA TYR A 205 7.72 8.10 6.13
C TYR A 205 7.32 8.70 7.50
N GLY A 206 6.64 7.95 8.37
CA GLY A 206 6.19 8.44 9.67
C GLY A 206 4.90 9.25 9.64
N HIS A 207 4.24 9.36 8.49
CA HIS A 207 2.98 10.08 8.29
C HIS A 207 1.87 9.15 7.85
N ASP A 208 0.63 9.53 8.09
CA ASP A 208 -0.54 8.86 7.53
C ASP A 208 -0.43 8.81 5.99
N LEU A 209 -1.03 7.78 5.38
CA LEU A 209 -1.10 7.69 3.92
C LEU A 209 -1.79 8.93 3.33
N LEU A 210 -1.20 9.47 2.28
CA LEU A 210 -1.89 10.44 1.44
C LEU A 210 -2.93 9.77 0.54
N ASN A 211 -3.91 10.53 0.08
CA ASN A 211 -4.97 10.04 -0.80
C ASN A 211 -4.43 9.32 -2.04
N GLN A 212 -3.45 9.91 -2.72
CA GLN A 212 -2.79 9.34 -3.90
C GLN A 212 -1.97 8.08 -3.61
N ASN A 213 -1.61 7.84 -2.35
CA ASN A 213 -0.88 6.64 -1.94
C ASN A 213 -1.80 5.51 -1.45
N GLY A 214 -3.12 5.73 -1.45
CA GLY A 214 -4.12 4.72 -1.10
C GLY A 214 -4.67 4.84 0.32
N ALA A 215 -4.76 6.07 0.85
CA ALA A 215 -5.39 6.34 2.14
C ALA A 215 -6.80 5.73 2.24
N PRO A 216 -7.25 5.40 3.45
CA PRO A 216 -6.50 5.40 4.70
C PRO A 216 -5.82 4.04 4.97
N LEU A 217 -6.16 2.99 4.20
CA LEU A 217 -5.68 1.63 4.35
C LEU A 217 -5.42 1.00 2.98
N ARG A 218 -4.24 0.42 2.81
CA ARG A 218 -3.88 -0.31 1.59
C ARG A 218 -3.14 -1.60 1.89
N LEU A 219 -3.17 -2.51 0.93
CA LEU A 219 -2.33 -3.70 0.92
C LEU A 219 -0.92 -3.37 0.40
N VAL A 220 0.11 -4.03 0.94
CA VAL A 220 1.46 -4.06 0.39
C VAL A 220 1.99 -5.49 0.41
N VAL A 221 2.34 -6.00 -0.79
CA VAL A 221 2.86 -7.36 -1.00
C VAL A 221 4.15 -7.23 -1.81
N PRO A 222 5.34 -7.23 -1.17
CA PRO A 222 6.58 -6.79 -1.82
C PRO A 222 7.05 -7.68 -2.97
N TRP A 223 6.72 -8.99 -2.98
CA TRP A 223 7.13 -9.91 -4.07
C TRP A 223 6.16 -9.93 -5.26
N LYS A 224 5.04 -9.19 -5.20
CA LYS A 224 4.08 -9.07 -6.30
C LYS A 224 4.19 -7.75 -7.01
N TYR A 225 3.81 -7.72 -8.29
CA TYR A 225 3.67 -6.45 -9.00
C TYR A 225 2.70 -5.49 -8.29
N GLY A 226 3.00 -4.21 -8.33
CA GLY A 226 2.36 -3.16 -7.54
C GLY A 226 0.84 -3.07 -7.66
N PHE A 227 0.24 -3.53 -8.77
CA PHE A 227 -1.22 -3.52 -8.94
C PHE A 227 -1.94 -4.52 -7.99
N LYS A 228 -1.23 -5.56 -7.51
CA LYS A 228 -1.74 -6.48 -6.48
C LYS A 228 -1.89 -5.81 -5.10
N SER A 229 -1.22 -4.70 -4.88
CA SER A 229 -1.25 -3.94 -3.63
C SER A 229 -2.39 -2.92 -3.67
N ILE A 230 -3.63 -3.42 -3.59
CA ILE A 230 -4.88 -2.65 -3.65
C ILE A 230 -4.95 -1.54 -2.60
N LYS A 231 -5.63 -0.43 -2.95
CA LYS A 231 -5.66 0.84 -2.21
C LYS A 231 -7.06 1.16 -1.71
N SER A 232 -7.15 1.98 -0.63
CA SER A 232 -8.42 2.50 -0.09
C SER A 232 -9.44 1.38 0.13
N ILE A 233 -9.02 0.34 0.86
CA ILE A 233 -9.77 -0.90 1.07
C ILE A 233 -11.01 -0.64 1.93
N VAL A 234 -12.17 -1.13 1.48
CA VAL A 234 -13.46 -1.10 2.22
C VAL A 234 -14.03 -2.47 2.51
N ALA A 235 -13.57 -3.52 1.81
CA ALA A 235 -14.01 -4.88 2.09
C ALA A 235 -12.87 -5.89 1.96
N ILE A 236 -12.92 -6.91 2.83
CA ILE A 236 -12.00 -8.06 2.85
C ILE A 236 -12.86 -9.31 2.97
N ARG A 237 -12.89 -10.15 1.92
CA ARG A 237 -13.74 -11.35 1.85
C ARG A 237 -12.89 -12.61 1.82
N PHE A 238 -13.23 -13.57 2.66
CA PHE A 238 -12.59 -14.89 2.70
C PHE A 238 -13.39 -15.89 1.87
N LEU A 239 -12.75 -16.49 0.86
CA LEU A 239 -13.40 -17.26 -0.16
C LEU A 239 -12.81 -18.67 -0.28
N LYS A 240 -13.65 -19.63 -0.73
CA LYS A 240 -13.20 -20.97 -1.10
C LYS A 240 -12.57 -21.00 -2.48
N GLU A 241 -13.18 -20.29 -3.42
CA GLU A 241 -12.75 -20.23 -4.82
C GLU A 241 -11.89 -18.99 -5.09
N GLN A 242 -11.00 -19.09 -6.09
CA GLN A 242 -10.16 -17.98 -6.52
C GLN A 242 -11.02 -16.83 -7.05
N PRO A 243 -10.90 -15.61 -6.47
CA PRO A 243 -11.65 -14.46 -6.97
C PRO A 243 -11.14 -14.00 -8.33
N LYS A 244 -12.05 -13.38 -9.09
CA LYS A 244 -11.70 -12.68 -10.32
C LYS A 244 -11.19 -11.29 -9.94
N THR A 245 -9.98 -10.94 -10.36
CA THR A 245 -9.40 -9.62 -10.09
C THR A 245 -9.64 -8.66 -11.25
N THR A 246 -9.64 -7.36 -10.98
CA THR A 246 -9.95 -6.34 -12.00
C THR A 246 -9.07 -6.48 -13.25
N TRP A 247 -7.75 -6.58 -13.10
CA TRP A 247 -6.85 -6.69 -14.26
C TRP A 247 -6.99 -8.02 -15.00
N SER A 248 -7.23 -9.12 -14.30
CA SER A 248 -7.48 -10.42 -14.94
C SER A 248 -8.79 -10.45 -15.74
N LEU A 249 -9.78 -9.61 -15.39
CA LEU A 249 -11.00 -9.42 -16.16
C LEU A 249 -10.80 -8.50 -17.37
N ILE A 250 -10.01 -7.43 -17.22
CA ILE A 250 -9.77 -6.45 -18.28
C ILE A 250 -8.92 -7.06 -19.40
N ASN A 251 -7.83 -7.73 -19.03
CA ASN A 251 -6.89 -8.29 -19.99
C ASN A 251 -6.25 -9.59 -19.48
N PRO A 252 -6.96 -10.71 -19.57
CA PRO A 252 -6.51 -12.00 -19.03
C PRO A 252 -5.27 -12.56 -19.73
N SER A 253 -4.94 -12.09 -20.93
CA SER A 253 -3.73 -12.48 -21.65
C SER A 253 -2.46 -11.82 -21.12
N GLU A 254 -2.58 -10.73 -20.38
CA GLU A 254 -1.45 -9.96 -19.83
C GLU A 254 -1.34 -10.06 -18.31
N TYR A 255 -2.46 -10.25 -17.59
CA TYR A 255 -2.51 -10.18 -16.15
C TYR A 255 -3.13 -11.44 -15.55
N ALA A 256 -2.31 -12.22 -14.86
CA ALA A 256 -2.73 -13.42 -14.14
C ALA A 256 -2.94 -13.12 -12.65
N PHE A 257 -3.62 -14.03 -11.95
CA PHE A 257 -3.95 -13.87 -10.54
C PHE A 257 -2.73 -13.71 -9.62
N TYR A 258 -1.69 -14.51 -9.82
CA TYR A 258 -0.53 -14.51 -8.92
C TYR A 258 0.35 -13.27 -9.07
N SER A 259 0.71 -12.92 -10.28
CA SER A 259 1.49 -11.71 -10.65
C SER A 259 2.69 -11.42 -9.75
N ASN A 260 3.48 -12.47 -9.49
CA ASN A 260 4.74 -12.34 -8.77
C ASN A 260 5.79 -11.69 -9.67
N VAL A 261 6.65 -10.85 -9.09
CA VAL A 261 7.77 -10.25 -9.81
C VAL A 261 8.73 -11.34 -10.25
N ASN A 262 8.91 -11.48 -11.57
CA ASN A 262 9.83 -12.45 -12.16
C ASN A 262 10.55 -11.81 -13.37
N PRO A 263 11.85 -11.51 -13.27
CA PRO A 263 12.63 -10.93 -14.37
C PRO A 263 12.80 -11.86 -15.57
N ASN A 264 12.55 -13.16 -15.40
CA ASN A 264 12.69 -14.16 -16.46
C ASN A 264 11.39 -14.42 -17.25
N VAL A 265 10.31 -13.74 -16.89
CA VAL A 265 9.01 -13.86 -17.56
C VAL A 265 8.55 -12.47 -18.00
N ASP A 266 8.64 -12.20 -19.28
CA ASP A 266 8.29 -10.92 -19.87
C ASP A 266 6.78 -10.68 -19.88
N HIS A 267 6.40 -9.41 -19.87
CA HIS A 267 5.06 -8.99 -20.24
C HIS A 267 4.92 -9.11 -21.77
N PRO A 268 3.74 -9.42 -22.32
CA PRO A 268 3.58 -9.57 -23.78
C PRO A 268 4.05 -8.37 -24.63
N ARG A 269 4.12 -7.19 -24.02
CA ARG A 269 4.49 -5.94 -24.73
C ARG A 269 5.86 -5.36 -24.37
N TRP A 270 6.50 -5.81 -23.29
CA TRP A 270 7.81 -5.30 -22.85
C TRP A 270 8.53 -6.30 -21.95
N THR A 271 9.85 -6.13 -21.84
CA THR A 271 10.66 -6.96 -20.96
C THR A 271 10.50 -6.62 -19.48
N GLN A 272 10.53 -7.64 -18.64
CA GLN A 272 10.57 -7.52 -17.19
C GLN A 272 11.98 -7.69 -16.62
N ALA A 273 12.96 -8.03 -17.47
CA ALA A 273 14.34 -8.27 -17.04
C ALA A 273 15.02 -7.01 -16.46
N THR A 274 14.56 -5.83 -16.87
CA THR A 274 15.11 -4.56 -16.39
C THR A 274 14.01 -3.62 -15.90
N GLU A 275 14.37 -2.75 -14.96
CA GLU A 275 13.48 -1.76 -14.39
C GLU A 275 14.11 -0.37 -14.35
N ARG A 276 13.28 0.67 -14.36
CA ARG A 276 13.70 2.03 -14.06
C ARG A 276 13.37 2.33 -12.60
N ARG A 277 14.38 2.44 -11.74
CA ARG A 277 14.18 2.98 -10.41
C ARG A 277 13.85 4.48 -10.53
N ILE A 278 12.74 4.92 -9.96
CA ILE A 278 12.39 6.34 -9.96
C ILE A 278 13.48 7.12 -9.23
N GLY A 279 13.89 8.27 -9.80
CA GLY A 279 15.04 9.06 -9.32
C GLY A 279 16.39 8.65 -9.94
N GLU A 280 16.51 7.46 -10.52
CA GLU A 280 17.73 7.04 -11.22
C GLU A 280 17.68 7.34 -12.72
N PHE A 281 18.85 7.63 -13.30
CA PHE A 281 18.95 7.92 -14.74
C PHE A 281 18.98 6.67 -15.59
N TYR A 282 19.68 5.62 -15.16
CA TYR A 282 19.85 4.37 -15.90
C TYR A 282 18.86 3.29 -15.44
N ARG A 283 18.52 2.38 -16.36
CA ARG A 283 17.80 1.15 -16.00
C ARG A 283 18.74 0.20 -15.28
N ARG A 284 18.19 -0.58 -14.36
CA ARG A 284 18.90 -1.61 -13.59
C ARG A 284 18.25 -2.98 -13.84
N PRO A 285 18.95 -4.09 -13.60
CA PRO A 285 18.33 -5.41 -13.59
C PRO A 285 17.20 -5.48 -12.57
N THR A 286 16.07 -6.11 -12.93
CA THR A 286 15.01 -6.42 -11.98
C THR A 286 15.48 -7.58 -11.10
N LEU A 287 15.34 -7.42 -9.81
CA LEU A 287 15.65 -8.47 -8.84
C LEU A 287 14.41 -9.33 -8.57
N MET A 288 14.61 -10.64 -8.45
CA MET A 288 13.62 -11.50 -7.82
C MET A 288 13.46 -11.05 -6.36
N PHE A 289 12.25 -11.07 -5.86
CA PHE A 289 12.04 -10.90 -4.42
C PHE A 289 12.24 -12.27 -3.75
N ASN A 290 13.30 -12.38 -2.97
CA ASN A 290 13.65 -13.57 -2.20
C ASN A 290 13.49 -13.27 -0.71
#